data_dd2de460953cced8eeb0637d85343947
#
_entry.id   dd2de460953cced8eeb0637d85343947
#
_cell.length_a   1.000
_cell.length_b   1.000
_cell.length_c   1.000
_cell.angle_alpha   90.00
_cell.angle_beta   90.00
_cell.angle_gamma   90.00
#
_symmetry.space_group_name_H-M   'P 1'
#
loop_
_entity.id
_entity.type
_entity.pdbx_description
1 polymer ?
#
loop_
_entity_poly.entity_id
_entity_poly.type
_entity_poly.pdbx_seq_one_letter_code
_entity_poly.pdbx_strand_id
1 'polypeptide(L)'
;MPEGITKEDWPLLFDLCKKHSLLGVAFRGVKKMPVKMCPEKPLVLQWYAISERIAQQNRKTNANAANLTRRLAADGFRTCILKGQGNNRYYPEPYVRTSGDIDVWVEGEEDRIIAYVKRFAPNAKACYHHIDAPDYGGT
;
A
#
# COMPACT_ATOMS: atom_id res chain seq x y z
N MET A 1 -1.86 25.03 23.29
CA MET A 1 -2.55 24.38 22.17
C MET A 1 -2.04 25.07 20.92
N PRO A 2 -1.59 24.37 19.89
CA PRO A 2 -1.29 25.05 18.64
C PRO A 2 -2.55 25.76 18.16
N GLU A 3 -2.39 26.99 17.66
CA GLU A 3 -3.46 27.76 17.06
C GLU A 3 -4.14 26.87 16.02
N GLY A 4 -5.47 26.84 16.03
CA GLY A 4 -6.25 25.88 15.27
C GLY A 4 -6.04 26.05 13.76
N ILE A 5 -6.16 24.95 13.01
CA ILE A 5 -6.14 24.96 11.55
C ILE A 5 -7.21 25.94 11.04
N THR A 6 -6.79 26.85 10.17
CA THR A 6 -7.66 27.81 9.47
C THR A 6 -8.22 27.20 8.17
N LYS A 7 -9.14 27.88 7.51
CA LYS A 7 -9.68 27.40 6.22
C LYS A 7 -8.65 27.36 5.12
N GLU A 8 -7.70 28.29 5.17
CA GLU A 8 -6.62 28.45 4.20
C GLU A 8 -5.57 27.35 4.32
N ASP A 9 -5.43 26.75 5.50
CA ASP A 9 -4.46 25.68 5.75
C ASP A 9 -4.89 24.34 5.14
N TRP A 10 -6.19 24.10 4.95
CA TRP A 10 -6.68 22.81 4.48
C TRP A 10 -6.19 22.40 3.10
N PRO A 11 -6.18 23.27 2.07
CA PRO A 11 -5.60 22.94 0.77
C PRO A 11 -4.11 22.62 0.88
N LEU A 12 -3.36 23.38 1.68
CA LEU A 12 -1.93 23.17 1.89
C LEU A 12 -1.68 21.81 2.58
N LEU A 13 -2.46 21.49 3.61
CA LEU A 13 -2.36 20.20 4.30
C LEU A 13 -2.72 19.05 3.37
N PHE A 14 -3.75 19.19 2.53
CA PHE A 14 -4.12 18.19 1.54
C PHE A 14 -2.96 17.91 0.57
N ASP A 15 -2.35 18.96 0.00
CA ASP A 15 -1.23 18.84 -0.92
C ASP A 15 0.00 18.22 -0.26
N LEU A 16 0.29 18.60 0.97
CA LEU A 16 1.35 18.00 1.77
C LEU A 16 1.10 16.50 1.99
N CYS A 17 -0.11 16.12 2.39
CA CYS A 17 -0.50 14.73 2.57
C CYS A 17 -0.42 13.94 1.25
N LYS A 18 -0.80 14.55 0.12
CA LYS A 18 -0.67 13.96 -1.21
C LYS A 18 0.80 13.69 -1.55
N LYS A 19 1.67 14.70 -1.36
CA LYS A 19 3.10 14.61 -1.63
C LYS A 19 3.79 13.49 -0.81
N HIS A 20 3.34 13.29 0.43
CA HIS A 20 3.91 12.29 1.34
C HIS A 20 3.13 10.97 1.42
N SER A 21 2.18 10.74 0.50
CA SER A 21 1.36 9.51 0.48
C SER A 21 0.56 9.26 1.78
N LEU A 22 0.16 10.33 2.46
CA LEU A 22 -0.54 10.29 3.75
C LEU A 22 -2.05 10.56 3.65
N LEU A 23 -2.61 10.73 2.43
CA LEU A 23 -4.00 11.15 2.25
C LEU A 23 -5.01 10.28 2.98
N GLY A 24 -4.90 8.96 2.88
CA GLY A 24 -5.83 8.06 3.55
C GLY A 24 -5.71 8.12 5.08
N VAL A 25 -4.49 8.16 5.60
CA VAL A 25 -4.22 8.24 7.05
C VAL A 25 -4.72 9.57 7.61
N ALA A 26 -4.41 10.68 6.95
CA ALA A 26 -4.81 12.03 7.40
C ALA A 26 -6.33 12.22 7.33
N PHE A 27 -7.02 11.68 6.31
CA PHE A 27 -8.47 11.74 6.22
C PHE A 27 -9.17 11.06 7.39
N ARG A 28 -8.57 10.04 7.98
CA ARG A 28 -9.08 9.46 9.23
C ARG A 28 -9.15 10.48 10.37
N GLY A 29 -8.18 11.38 10.44
CA GLY A 29 -8.20 12.52 11.37
C GLY A 29 -9.34 13.48 11.05
N VAL A 30 -9.49 13.87 9.78
CA VAL A 30 -10.56 14.77 9.30
C VAL A 30 -11.94 14.22 9.67
N LYS A 31 -12.20 12.93 9.47
CA LYS A 31 -13.48 12.27 9.84
C LYS A 31 -13.84 12.37 11.33
N LYS A 32 -12.87 12.60 12.20
CA LYS A 32 -13.08 12.72 13.65
C LYS A 32 -13.25 14.15 14.14
N MET A 33 -13.06 15.13 13.25
CA MET A 33 -13.15 16.54 13.63
C MET A 33 -14.59 17.01 13.69
N PRO A 34 -14.90 17.98 14.59
CA PRO A 34 -16.17 18.68 14.55
C PRO A 34 -16.42 19.33 13.20
N VAL A 35 -17.65 19.28 12.68
CA VAL A 35 -18.03 19.78 11.35
C VAL A 35 -17.54 21.21 11.09
N LYS A 36 -17.64 22.08 12.12
CA LYS A 36 -17.20 23.49 12.06
C LYS A 36 -15.69 23.67 11.81
N MET A 37 -14.89 22.64 12.08
CA MET A 37 -13.45 22.62 11.93
C MET A 37 -12.99 21.85 10.67
N CYS A 38 -13.92 21.20 9.97
CA CYS A 38 -13.59 20.45 8.77
C CYS A 38 -13.28 21.38 7.58
N PRO A 39 -12.55 20.86 6.57
CA PRO A 39 -12.42 21.52 5.28
C PRO A 39 -13.77 21.81 4.64
N GLU A 40 -13.78 22.67 3.64
CA GLU A 40 -14.97 22.90 2.81
C GLU A 40 -15.43 21.61 2.11
N LYS A 41 -16.74 21.48 1.92
CA LYS A 41 -17.39 20.27 1.40
C LYS A 41 -16.74 19.71 0.11
N PRO A 42 -16.37 20.53 -0.89
CA PRO A 42 -15.70 20.00 -2.09
C PRO A 42 -14.38 19.29 -1.78
N LEU A 43 -13.57 19.87 -0.90
CA LEU A 43 -12.28 19.26 -0.51
C LEU A 43 -12.47 17.98 0.32
N VAL A 44 -13.47 17.96 1.21
CA VAL A 44 -13.84 16.75 1.97
C VAL A 44 -14.23 15.62 1.03
N LEU A 45 -15.08 15.90 0.03
CA LEU A 45 -15.52 14.90 -0.95
C LEU A 45 -14.36 14.38 -1.81
N GLN A 46 -13.47 15.29 -2.24
CA GLN A 46 -12.26 14.91 -2.99
C GLN A 46 -11.36 13.99 -2.14
N TRP A 47 -11.13 14.36 -0.88
CA TRP A 47 -10.28 13.60 0.03
C TRP A 47 -10.89 12.23 0.34
N TYR A 48 -12.20 12.18 0.58
CA TYR A 48 -12.95 10.94 0.75
C TYR A 48 -12.79 10.01 -0.46
N ALA A 49 -13.03 10.51 -1.67
CA ALA A 49 -12.93 9.71 -2.89
C ALA A 49 -11.53 9.11 -3.09
N ILE A 50 -10.47 9.89 -2.80
CA ILE A 50 -9.09 9.38 -2.87
C ILE A 50 -8.85 8.33 -1.79
N SER A 51 -9.33 8.56 -0.56
CA SER A 51 -9.16 7.61 0.55
C SER A 51 -9.85 6.27 0.27
N GLU A 52 -11.06 6.29 -0.33
CA GLU A 52 -11.75 5.07 -0.75
C GLU A 52 -11.01 4.34 -1.87
N ARG A 53 -10.44 5.07 -2.83
CA ARG A 53 -9.60 4.48 -3.88
C ARG A 53 -8.35 3.81 -3.30
N ILE A 54 -7.69 4.44 -2.33
CA ILE A 54 -6.57 3.85 -1.59
C ILE A 54 -7.02 2.55 -0.91
N ALA A 55 -8.16 2.57 -0.24
CA ALA A 55 -8.68 1.40 0.46
C ALA A 55 -9.03 0.24 -0.50
N GLN A 56 -9.63 0.54 -1.65
CA GLN A 56 -9.91 -0.45 -2.69
C GLN A 56 -8.63 -1.07 -3.26
N GLN A 57 -7.63 -0.22 -3.56
CA GLN A 57 -6.33 -0.70 -4.04
C GLN A 57 -5.65 -1.60 -3.01
N ASN A 58 -5.67 -1.25 -1.72
CA ASN A 58 -5.12 -2.09 -0.67
C ASN A 58 -5.81 -3.45 -0.55
N ARG A 59 -7.14 -3.49 -0.71
CA ARG A 59 -7.88 -4.78 -0.72
C ARG A 59 -7.43 -5.67 -1.89
N LYS A 60 -7.27 -5.08 -3.09
CA LYS A 60 -6.74 -5.79 -4.27
C LYS A 60 -5.31 -6.29 -4.03
N THR A 61 -4.44 -5.43 -3.52
CA THR A 61 -3.05 -5.79 -3.23
C THR A 61 -2.95 -6.88 -2.16
N ASN A 62 -3.80 -6.85 -1.13
CA ASN A 62 -3.87 -7.92 -0.13
C ASN A 62 -4.32 -9.25 -0.73
N ALA A 63 -5.31 -9.23 -1.62
CA ALA A 63 -5.76 -10.44 -2.31
C ALA A 63 -4.65 -11.02 -3.19
N ASN A 64 -3.92 -10.16 -3.91
CA ASN A 64 -2.78 -10.56 -4.73
C ASN A 64 -1.64 -11.14 -3.88
N ALA A 65 -1.31 -10.52 -2.75
CA ALA A 65 -0.31 -11.04 -1.81
C ALA A 65 -0.69 -12.43 -1.27
N ALA A 66 -1.96 -12.62 -0.90
CA ALA A 66 -2.46 -13.91 -0.44
C ALA A 66 -2.43 -14.98 -1.55
N ASN A 67 -2.76 -14.60 -2.79
CA ASN A 67 -2.68 -15.50 -3.93
C ASN A 67 -1.23 -15.91 -4.23
N LEU A 68 -0.32 -14.95 -4.22
CA LEU A 68 1.11 -15.16 -4.42
C LEU A 68 1.68 -16.11 -3.36
N THR A 69 1.38 -15.86 -2.08
CA THR A 69 1.82 -16.71 -0.97
C THR A 69 1.30 -18.14 -1.11
N ARG A 70 0.02 -18.33 -1.46
CA ARG A 70 -0.57 -19.67 -1.67
C ARG A 70 0.08 -20.40 -2.83
N ARG A 71 0.34 -19.71 -3.94
CA ARG A 71 1.01 -20.26 -5.11
C ARG A 71 2.42 -20.73 -4.79
N LEU A 72 3.21 -19.86 -4.16
CA LEU A 72 4.58 -20.20 -3.75
C LEU A 72 4.59 -21.37 -2.77
N ALA A 73 3.66 -21.42 -1.81
CA ALA A 73 3.54 -22.53 -0.87
C ALA A 73 3.17 -23.86 -1.57
N ALA A 74 2.28 -23.83 -2.55
CA ALA A 74 1.91 -25.01 -3.36
C ALA A 74 3.10 -25.57 -4.14
N ASP A 75 4.04 -24.70 -4.53
CA ASP A 75 5.28 -25.06 -5.24
C ASP A 75 6.46 -25.34 -4.29
N GLY A 76 6.18 -25.45 -2.98
CA GLY A 76 7.14 -25.89 -1.96
C GLY A 76 8.07 -24.79 -1.44
N PHE A 77 7.68 -23.51 -1.55
CA PHE A 77 8.42 -22.40 -0.99
C PHE A 77 7.76 -21.87 0.30
N ARG A 78 8.57 -21.66 1.33
CA ARG A 78 8.15 -20.88 2.50
C ARG A 78 8.38 -19.40 2.23
N THR A 79 7.40 -18.57 2.60
CA THR A 79 7.43 -17.15 2.26
C THR A 79 6.96 -16.27 3.41
N CYS A 80 7.39 -15.01 3.39
CA CYS A 80 6.91 -13.97 4.28
C CYS A 80 6.67 -12.69 3.49
N ILE A 81 5.51 -12.07 3.65
CA ILE A 81 5.24 -10.73 3.11
C ILE A 81 5.96 -9.71 3.97
N LEU A 82 6.82 -8.93 3.35
CA LEU A 82 7.62 -7.89 4.00
C LEU A 82 6.99 -6.51 3.82
N LYS A 83 7.41 -5.56 4.66
CA LYS A 83 7.08 -4.11 4.55
C LYS A 83 5.59 -3.84 4.26
N GLY A 84 5.30 -3.07 3.22
CA GLY A 84 4.01 -2.64 2.71
C GLY A 84 2.80 -3.31 3.32
N GLN A 85 2.33 -4.38 2.73
CA GLN A 85 1.16 -5.12 3.17
C GLN A 85 1.37 -5.87 4.49
N GLY A 86 2.59 -6.34 4.76
CA GLY A 86 2.94 -6.94 6.05
C GLY A 86 2.74 -5.97 7.22
N ASN A 87 3.07 -4.70 7.03
CA ASN A 87 2.96 -3.66 8.07
C ASN A 87 1.54 -3.07 8.19
N ASN A 88 0.69 -3.18 7.17
CA ASN A 88 -0.66 -2.62 7.20
C ASN A 88 -1.49 -3.11 8.39
N ARG A 89 -1.26 -4.35 8.84
CA ARG A 89 -1.94 -4.94 10.01
C ARG A 89 -1.73 -4.18 11.32
N TYR A 90 -0.69 -3.37 11.41
CA TYR A 90 -0.38 -2.57 12.62
C TYR A 90 -1.10 -1.21 12.63
N TYR A 91 -1.70 -0.81 11.51
CA TYR A 91 -2.51 0.40 11.46
C TYR A 91 -3.92 0.13 12.00
N PRO A 92 -4.49 1.07 12.77
CA PRO A 92 -5.87 0.93 13.26
C PRO A 92 -6.93 0.73 12.16
N GLU A 93 -6.65 1.25 10.96
CA GLU A 93 -7.40 1.00 9.73
C GLU A 93 -6.41 0.53 8.66
N PRO A 94 -6.27 -0.79 8.45
CA PRO A 94 -5.21 -1.35 7.60
C PRO A 94 -5.23 -0.90 6.13
N TYR A 95 -6.39 -0.46 5.66
CA TYR A 95 -6.58 -0.12 4.24
C TYR A 95 -6.32 1.34 3.89
N VAL A 96 -6.08 2.21 4.88
CA VAL A 96 -5.91 3.66 4.61
C VAL A 96 -4.47 4.07 4.31
N ARG A 97 -3.49 3.21 4.57
CA ARG A 97 -2.10 3.48 4.23
C ARG A 97 -1.88 3.30 2.73
N THR A 98 -1.30 4.28 2.06
CA THR A 98 -0.84 4.09 0.67
C THR A 98 0.30 3.07 0.66
N SER A 99 0.11 1.94 -0.01
CA SER A 99 1.14 0.92 -0.23
C SER A 99 1.51 0.87 -1.71
N GLY A 100 2.74 0.46 -1.98
CA GLY A 100 3.27 0.20 -3.31
C GLY A 100 3.29 -1.29 -3.61
N ASP A 101 4.46 -1.79 -3.89
CA ASP A 101 4.74 -3.15 -4.32
C ASP A 101 4.49 -4.19 -3.23
N ILE A 102 4.42 -5.45 -3.65
CA ILE A 102 4.37 -6.60 -2.74
C ILE A 102 5.80 -7.13 -2.61
N ASP A 103 6.44 -6.82 -1.49
CA ASP A 103 7.73 -7.40 -1.13
C ASP A 103 7.52 -8.77 -0.49
N VAL A 104 8.12 -9.81 -1.06
CA VAL A 104 8.04 -11.18 -0.54
C VAL A 104 9.43 -11.72 -0.29
N TRP A 105 9.69 -12.13 0.93
CA TRP A 105 10.85 -12.98 1.23
C TRP A 105 10.49 -14.44 0.91
N VAL A 106 11.40 -15.13 0.23
CA VAL A 106 11.26 -16.55 -0.16
C VAL A 106 12.43 -17.32 0.40
N GLU A 107 12.16 -18.38 1.13
CA GLU A 107 13.20 -19.27 1.69
C GLU A 107 13.73 -20.22 0.61
N GLY A 108 15.04 -20.28 0.44
CA GLY A 108 15.69 -21.23 -0.46
C GLY A 108 16.95 -20.67 -1.12
N GLU A 109 17.58 -21.54 -1.92
CA GLU A 109 18.75 -21.16 -2.72
C GLU A 109 18.38 -20.15 -3.81
N GLU A 110 19.22 -19.14 -4.00
CA GLU A 110 18.99 -18.02 -4.91
C GLU A 110 18.71 -18.48 -6.34
N ASP A 111 19.56 -19.37 -6.87
CA ASP A 111 19.40 -19.87 -8.24
C ASP A 111 18.09 -20.61 -8.45
N ARG A 112 17.61 -21.35 -7.45
CA ARG A 112 16.31 -22.03 -7.49
C ARG A 112 15.18 -21.03 -7.56
N ILE A 113 15.25 -19.97 -6.75
CA ILE A 113 14.23 -18.91 -6.70
C ILE A 113 14.22 -18.15 -8.02
N ILE A 114 15.37 -17.75 -8.53
CA ILE A 114 15.50 -17.05 -9.81
C ILE A 114 14.94 -17.91 -10.96
N ALA A 115 15.33 -19.17 -11.04
CA ALA A 115 14.84 -20.11 -12.06
C ALA A 115 13.32 -20.27 -11.99
N TYR A 116 12.78 -20.38 -10.76
CA TYR A 116 11.34 -20.46 -10.56
C TYR A 116 10.62 -19.20 -11.06
N VAL A 117 11.05 -18.02 -10.64
CA VAL A 117 10.42 -16.74 -11.02
C VAL A 117 10.48 -16.54 -12.53
N LYS A 118 11.61 -16.84 -13.19
CA LYS A 118 11.78 -16.71 -14.66
C LYS A 118 10.86 -17.62 -15.48
N ARG A 119 10.32 -18.70 -14.91
CA ARG A 119 9.32 -19.54 -15.60
C ARG A 119 8.00 -18.79 -15.85
N PHE A 120 7.65 -17.82 -15.00
CA PHE A 120 6.40 -17.06 -15.06
C PHE A 120 6.61 -15.61 -15.48
N ALA A 121 7.80 -15.08 -15.24
CA ALA A 121 8.23 -13.74 -15.59
C ALA A 121 9.60 -13.81 -16.30
N PRO A 122 9.67 -14.20 -17.58
CA PRO A 122 10.95 -14.38 -18.29
C PRO A 122 11.84 -13.13 -18.30
N ASN A 123 11.21 -11.95 -18.24
CA ASN A 123 11.89 -10.65 -18.23
C ASN A 123 12.26 -10.17 -16.81
N ALA A 124 12.05 -10.99 -15.77
CA ALA A 124 12.41 -10.65 -14.41
C ALA A 124 13.91 -10.35 -14.29
N LYS A 125 14.23 -9.24 -13.63
CA LYS A 125 15.60 -8.79 -13.41
C LYS A 125 16.07 -9.18 -12.03
N ALA A 126 17.09 -10.02 -11.96
CA ALA A 126 17.76 -10.36 -10.71
C ALA A 126 18.85 -9.32 -10.42
N CYS A 127 18.85 -8.80 -9.19
CA CYS A 127 19.88 -7.94 -8.63
C CYS A 127 20.49 -8.65 -7.41
N TYR A 128 21.53 -8.06 -6.81
CA TYR A 128 22.30 -8.66 -5.72
C TYR A 128 21.47 -9.25 -4.57
N HIS A 129 20.30 -8.73 -4.26
CA HIS A 129 19.49 -9.14 -3.10
C HIS A 129 17.99 -9.23 -3.38
N HIS A 130 17.55 -9.07 -4.62
CA HIS A 130 16.15 -9.19 -5.01
C HIS A 130 15.97 -9.54 -6.48
N ILE A 131 14.78 -10.00 -6.83
CA ILE A 131 14.36 -10.19 -8.21
C ILE A 131 13.08 -9.36 -8.45
N ASP A 132 13.16 -8.43 -9.39
CA ASP A 132 12.01 -7.65 -9.84
C ASP A 132 11.22 -8.44 -10.87
N ALA A 133 9.98 -8.75 -10.53
CA ALA A 133 9.07 -9.50 -11.38
C ALA A 133 7.71 -8.78 -11.48
N PRO A 134 7.65 -7.65 -12.20
CA PRO A 134 6.45 -6.80 -12.26
C PRO A 134 5.21 -7.54 -12.78
N ASP A 135 5.41 -8.53 -13.65
CA ASP A 135 4.32 -9.32 -14.25
C ASP A 135 3.97 -10.59 -13.45
N TYR A 136 4.69 -10.84 -12.35
CA TYR A 136 4.46 -12.03 -11.53
C TYR A 136 3.29 -11.80 -10.57
N GLY A 137 2.20 -12.47 -10.81
CA GLY A 137 0.96 -12.30 -10.05
C GLY A 137 -0.02 -11.32 -10.69
N GLY A 138 0.19 -11.06 -11.97
CA GLY A 138 -0.55 -10.14 -12.80
C GLY A 138 -2.06 -10.26 -12.71
N THR A 139 -2.65 -9.12 -12.86
CA THR A 139 -4.05 -8.69 -13.08
C THR A 139 -5.06 -9.18 -12.09
#